data_9c2c08e90233e6e86b0957b99a38df5c
#
_entry.id   9c2c08e90233e6e86b0957b99a38df5c
#
_cell.length_a   1.000
_cell.length_b   1.000
_cell.length_c   1.000
_cell.angle_alpha   90.00
_cell.angle_beta   90.00
_cell.angle_gamma   90.00
#
_symmetry.space_group_name_H-M   'P 1'
#
loop_
_entity.id
_entity.type
_entity.pdbx_description
1 polymer ?
#
loop_
_entity_poly.entity_id
_entity_poly.type
_entity_poly.pdbx_seq_one_letter_code
_entity_poly.pdbx_strand_id
1 'polypeptide(L)'
;MSVQVKNQLPMRLKFKIQPFQTEAVQSVVDCFIGQEPPTGWTYRIDPGKQHKPTKAEQAKLPGNEIEEELPGWRNADLTISDEKLLENIQAVQRRQNLFVSECLEESAGCRCNLDVEMETGTGKTYCYIKTIFELNKQYGWGKYIIMVPSVAIREGVYKSLQITADHFAESYGKKVRFFIYNSKSLHDLESFSSDSGINVMVINIQAFNATGADNRRIYDILDDFQSRRPIDVISANRPILIL
;
A
#
# COMPACT_ATOMS: atom_id res chain seq x y z
N MET A 1 -20.22 -43.45 25.75
CA MET A 1 -20.48 -41.99 25.98
C MET A 1 -19.85 -41.22 24.85
N SER A 2 -20.62 -40.82 23.87
CA SER A 2 -20.14 -40.01 22.74
C SER A 2 -20.22 -38.53 23.13
N VAL A 3 -19.05 -37.88 23.23
CA VAL A 3 -18.94 -36.45 23.45
C VAL A 3 -19.31 -35.75 22.16
N GLN A 4 -20.48 -35.11 22.11
CA GLN A 4 -20.84 -34.21 21.03
C GLN A 4 -19.99 -32.95 21.13
N VAL A 5 -19.05 -32.80 20.22
CA VAL A 5 -18.35 -31.51 19.99
C VAL A 5 -19.39 -30.56 19.41
N LYS A 6 -19.89 -29.63 20.21
CA LYS A 6 -20.69 -28.50 19.73
C LYS A 6 -19.83 -27.68 18.80
N ASN A 7 -20.12 -27.70 17.50
CA ASN A 7 -19.63 -26.75 16.54
C ASN A 7 -20.11 -25.35 16.97
N GLN A 8 -19.28 -24.65 17.73
CA GLN A 8 -19.50 -23.22 17.97
C GLN A 8 -19.23 -22.51 16.63
N LEU A 9 -20.27 -21.94 16.03
CA LEU A 9 -20.15 -21.02 14.91
C LEU A 9 -19.15 -19.92 15.31
N PRO A 10 -18.20 -19.57 14.44
CA PRO A 10 -17.24 -18.54 14.75
C PRO A 10 -17.97 -17.24 15.09
N MET A 11 -17.62 -16.63 16.22
CA MET A 11 -18.23 -15.39 16.69
C MET A 11 -17.89 -14.28 15.68
N ARG A 12 -18.88 -13.85 14.89
CA ARG A 12 -18.73 -12.74 13.94
C ARG A 12 -18.81 -11.41 14.68
N LEU A 13 -17.75 -10.64 14.60
CA LEU A 13 -17.75 -9.28 15.10
C LEU A 13 -18.61 -8.39 14.18
N LYS A 14 -19.55 -7.66 14.79
CA LYS A 14 -20.35 -6.65 14.07
C LYS A 14 -19.73 -5.27 14.33
N PHE A 15 -19.32 -4.62 13.27
CA PHE A 15 -18.79 -3.26 13.35
C PHE A 15 -19.95 -2.27 13.20
N LYS A 16 -20.03 -1.31 14.13
CA LYS A 16 -20.98 -0.22 14.03
C LYS A 16 -20.35 0.91 13.22
N ILE A 17 -21.08 1.39 12.21
CA ILE A 17 -20.65 2.56 11.43
C ILE A 17 -20.74 3.79 12.33
N GLN A 18 -19.63 4.50 12.47
CA GLN A 18 -19.54 5.75 13.22
C GLN A 18 -19.44 6.91 12.22
N PRO A 19 -20.28 7.97 12.35
CA PRO A 19 -20.26 9.10 11.43
C PRO A 19 -18.89 9.75 11.31
N PHE A 20 -18.22 10.03 12.43
CA PHE A 20 -16.91 10.67 12.44
C PHE A 20 -15.81 9.83 11.74
N GLN A 21 -15.89 8.49 11.84
CA GLN A 21 -14.97 7.61 11.11
C GLN A 21 -15.22 7.66 9.59
N THR A 22 -16.48 7.71 9.20
CA THR A 22 -16.86 7.85 7.79
C THR A 22 -16.41 9.20 7.25
N GLU A 23 -16.55 10.25 8.02
CA GLU A 23 -16.12 11.60 7.66
C GLU A 23 -14.60 11.71 7.54
N ALA A 24 -13.85 11.12 8.48
CA ALA A 24 -12.38 11.05 8.40
C ALA A 24 -11.90 10.33 7.13
N VAL A 25 -12.49 9.19 6.81
CA VAL A 25 -12.20 8.44 5.58
C VAL A 25 -12.53 9.25 4.34
N GLN A 26 -13.73 9.87 4.30
CA GLN A 26 -14.17 10.67 3.16
C GLN A 26 -13.29 11.90 2.95
N SER A 27 -12.79 12.49 4.03
CA SER A 27 -11.87 13.63 3.95
C SER A 27 -10.57 13.29 3.22
N VAL A 28 -10.00 12.11 3.45
CA VAL A 28 -8.82 11.65 2.71
C VAL A 28 -9.16 11.38 1.23
N VAL A 29 -10.29 10.74 0.99
CA VAL A 29 -10.71 10.39 -0.38
C VAL A 29 -10.98 11.66 -1.19
N ASP A 30 -11.64 12.66 -0.60
CA ASP A 30 -12.00 13.91 -1.27
C ASP A 30 -10.79 14.75 -1.69
N CYS A 31 -9.62 14.57 -1.05
CA CYS A 31 -8.38 15.22 -1.49
C CYS A 31 -7.99 14.87 -2.93
N PHE A 32 -8.42 13.71 -3.43
CA PHE A 32 -8.07 13.22 -4.75
C PHE A 32 -9.20 13.34 -5.78
N ILE A 33 -10.21 14.18 -5.54
CA ILE A 33 -11.30 14.44 -6.50
C ILE A 33 -10.73 14.96 -7.83
N GLY A 34 -11.12 14.32 -8.93
CA GLY A 34 -10.58 14.57 -10.26
C GLY A 34 -9.50 13.56 -10.70
N GLN A 35 -9.03 12.72 -9.79
CA GLN A 35 -8.23 11.57 -10.16
C GLN A 35 -9.11 10.51 -10.83
N GLU A 36 -8.81 10.22 -12.06
CA GLU A 36 -9.51 9.16 -12.78
C GLU A 36 -8.95 7.78 -12.43
N PRO A 37 -9.80 6.77 -12.27
CA PRO A 37 -9.32 5.40 -12.17
C PRO A 37 -8.62 5.00 -13.48
N PRO A 38 -7.61 4.14 -13.44
CA PRO A 38 -6.88 3.74 -14.63
C PRO A 38 -7.85 3.08 -15.64
N THR A 39 -7.90 3.60 -16.86
CA THR A 39 -8.73 3.09 -17.96
C THR A 39 -8.16 1.84 -18.64
N GLY A 40 -7.09 1.27 -18.11
CA GLY A 40 -6.42 0.09 -18.64
C GLY A 40 -5.62 -0.64 -17.57
N TRP A 41 -4.89 -1.66 -18.02
CA TRP A 41 -4.00 -2.42 -17.16
C TRP A 41 -2.75 -1.60 -16.85
N THR A 42 -2.50 -1.29 -15.59
CA THR A 42 -1.29 -0.59 -15.17
C THR A 42 -0.22 -1.60 -14.79
N TYR A 43 0.59 -1.97 -15.77
CA TYR A 43 1.71 -2.89 -15.56
C TYR A 43 2.93 -2.19 -14.98
N ARG A 44 3.64 -2.90 -14.16
CA ARG A 44 4.97 -2.54 -13.70
C ARG A 44 6.00 -3.17 -14.65
N ILE A 45 6.96 -2.37 -15.10
CA ILE A 45 8.19 -2.89 -15.67
C ILE A 45 9.02 -3.44 -14.52
N ASP A 46 9.53 -4.66 -14.63
CA ASP A 46 10.35 -5.25 -13.57
C ASP A 46 11.65 -4.42 -13.39
N PRO A 47 11.87 -3.79 -12.22
CA PRO A 47 13.08 -3.01 -11.99
C PRO A 47 14.33 -3.89 -11.81
N GLY A 48 14.18 -5.20 -11.77
CA GLY A 48 15.26 -6.14 -11.50
C GLY A 48 16.33 -6.24 -12.58
N LYS A 49 16.06 -5.81 -13.80
CA LYS A 49 17.00 -5.88 -14.90
C LYS A 49 17.68 -4.53 -15.19
N GLN A 50 18.36 -3.97 -14.20
CA GLN A 50 19.27 -2.84 -14.42
C GLN A 50 20.66 -3.30 -14.89
N HIS A 51 20.78 -4.42 -15.55
CA HIS A 51 21.99 -4.73 -16.27
C HIS A 51 21.98 -3.89 -17.55
N LYS A 52 22.59 -2.72 -17.51
CA LYS A 52 22.95 -2.00 -18.72
C LYS A 52 23.97 -2.90 -19.42
N PRO A 53 23.63 -3.55 -20.55
CA PRO A 53 24.59 -4.40 -21.24
C PRO A 53 25.81 -3.53 -21.59
N THR A 54 26.97 -4.02 -21.25
CA THR A 54 28.23 -3.41 -21.70
C THR A 54 28.24 -3.34 -23.22
N LYS A 55 28.89 -2.33 -23.81
CA LYS A 55 28.99 -2.17 -25.29
C LYS A 55 29.43 -3.45 -26.02
N ALA A 56 30.12 -4.35 -25.32
CA ALA A 56 30.56 -5.66 -25.86
C ALA A 56 29.43 -6.71 -25.90
N GLU A 57 28.42 -6.61 -25.05
CA GLU A 57 27.26 -7.51 -25.00
C GLU A 57 26.19 -7.06 -26.00
N GLN A 58 26.06 -5.74 -26.25
CA GLN A 58 25.18 -5.20 -27.28
C GLN A 58 25.57 -5.62 -28.70
N ALA A 59 26.83 -5.95 -28.94
CA ALA A 59 27.32 -6.40 -30.24
C ALA A 59 27.05 -7.89 -30.52
N LYS A 60 26.52 -8.66 -29.59
CA LYS A 60 26.31 -10.11 -29.71
C LYS A 60 24.86 -10.56 -29.75
N LEU A 61 23.90 -9.66 -29.76
CA LEU A 61 22.47 -10.00 -29.82
C LEU A 61 22.01 -10.04 -31.31
N PRO A 62 21.75 -11.21 -31.89
CA PRO A 62 20.97 -11.29 -33.10
C PRO A 62 19.50 -11.27 -32.75
N GLY A 63 18.83 -10.16 -33.11
CA GLY A 63 17.40 -10.09 -33.30
C GLY A 63 16.52 -10.27 -32.05
N ASN A 64 15.90 -9.17 -31.61
CA ASN A 64 14.63 -9.09 -30.87
C ASN A 64 14.26 -10.29 -29.98
N GLU A 65 15.03 -10.59 -28.97
CA GLU A 65 14.48 -11.20 -27.78
C GLU A 65 13.76 -10.07 -27.05
N ILE A 66 12.44 -10.03 -27.23
CA ILE A 66 11.53 -9.31 -26.34
C ILE A 66 11.82 -9.92 -24.97
N GLU A 67 12.57 -9.20 -24.11
CA GLU A 67 12.69 -9.59 -22.72
C GLU A 67 11.27 -9.75 -22.20
N GLU A 68 10.87 -10.97 -21.84
CA GLU A 68 9.58 -11.21 -21.20
C GLU A 68 9.56 -10.42 -19.88
N GLU A 69 8.99 -9.22 -19.95
CA GLU A 69 8.72 -8.40 -18.77
C GLU A 69 7.75 -9.20 -17.90
N LEU A 70 8.20 -9.59 -16.72
CA LEU A 70 7.33 -10.27 -15.76
C LEU A 70 6.16 -9.33 -15.42
N PRO A 71 4.91 -9.74 -15.70
CA PRO A 71 3.77 -8.88 -15.50
C PRO A 71 3.66 -8.51 -14.01
N GLY A 72 3.57 -7.23 -13.73
CA GLY A 72 3.40 -6.72 -12.39
C GLY A 72 2.38 -5.59 -12.36
N TRP A 73 1.66 -5.48 -11.27
CA TRP A 73 0.62 -4.46 -11.07
C TRP A 73 1.15 -3.36 -10.16
N ARG A 74 0.98 -2.11 -10.56
CA ARG A 74 1.37 -0.94 -9.78
C ARG A 74 0.20 0.01 -9.62
N ASN A 75 0.26 0.89 -8.64
CA ASN A 75 -0.70 1.99 -8.58
C ASN A 75 -0.51 2.93 -9.78
N ALA A 76 -1.63 3.42 -10.30
CA ALA A 76 -1.61 4.47 -11.31
C ALA A 76 -0.99 5.75 -10.73
N ASP A 77 -0.39 6.55 -11.61
CA ASP A 77 0.13 7.86 -11.24
C ASP A 77 -0.98 8.79 -10.78
N LEU A 78 -0.63 9.72 -9.91
CA LEU A 78 -1.48 10.85 -9.57
C LEU A 78 -1.51 11.82 -10.77
N THR A 79 -2.64 11.88 -11.48
CA THR A 79 -2.79 12.65 -12.74
C THR A 79 -3.36 14.05 -12.53
N ILE A 80 -4.00 14.31 -11.40
CA ILE A 80 -4.47 15.66 -11.06
C ILE A 80 -3.28 16.61 -10.86
N SER A 81 -3.45 17.88 -11.25
CA SER A 81 -2.42 18.91 -11.06
C SER A 81 -2.22 19.23 -9.57
N ASP A 82 -1.05 19.83 -9.24
CA ASP A 82 -0.75 20.22 -7.87
C ASP A 82 -1.69 21.31 -7.37
N GLU A 83 -2.10 22.23 -8.25
CA GLU A 83 -3.09 23.26 -7.94
C GLU A 83 -4.46 22.61 -7.58
N LYS A 84 -4.88 21.62 -8.38
CA LYS A 84 -6.16 20.92 -8.12
C LYS A 84 -6.12 20.10 -6.85
N LEU A 85 -4.99 19.45 -6.58
CA LEU A 85 -4.77 18.70 -5.35
C LEU A 85 -4.84 19.64 -4.13
N LEU A 86 -4.17 20.80 -4.21
CA LEU A 86 -4.20 21.82 -3.16
C LEU A 86 -5.62 22.37 -2.95
N GLU A 87 -6.34 22.70 -4.02
CA GLU A 87 -7.75 23.14 -3.93
C GLU A 87 -8.64 22.14 -3.20
N ASN A 88 -8.49 20.85 -3.53
CA ASN A 88 -9.25 19.79 -2.88
C ASN A 88 -8.92 19.68 -1.38
N ILE A 89 -7.62 19.70 -1.02
CA ILE A 89 -7.16 19.70 0.37
C ILE A 89 -7.74 20.90 1.12
N GLN A 90 -7.64 22.10 0.54
CA GLN A 90 -8.20 23.32 1.13
C GLN A 90 -9.71 23.24 1.31
N ALA A 91 -10.43 22.63 0.36
CA ALA A 91 -11.88 22.43 0.49
C ALA A 91 -12.23 21.50 1.67
N VAL A 92 -11.46 20.42 1.85
CA VAL A 92 -11.60 19.52 3.01
C VAL A 92 -11.28 20.26 4.30
N GLN A 93 -10.18 21.02 4.36
CA GLN A 93 -9.77 21.77 5.54
C GLN A 93 -10.84 22.81 5.95
N ARG A 94 -11.41 23.56 4.99
CA ARG A 94 -12.50 24.51 5.27
C ARG A 94 -13.74 23.80 5.82
N ARG A 95 -14.10 22.65 5.24
CA ARG A 95 -15.24 21.84 5.71
C ARG A 95 -15.05 21.37 7.16
N GLN A 96 -13.82 21.07 7.53
CA GLN A 96 -13.44 20.59 8.87
C GLN A 96 -13.10 21.72 9.84
N ASN A 97 -13.24 22.99 9.45
CA ASN A 97 -12.81 24.16 10.23
C ASN A 97 -11.33 24.13 10.64
N LEU A 98 -10.47 23.60 9.76
CA LEU A 98 -9.02 23.58 9.94
C LEU A 98 -8.39 24.81 9.29
N PHE A 99 -7.17 25.13 9.71
CA PHE A 99 -6.33 26.10 9.01
C PHE A 99 -6.06 25.62 7.59
N VAL A 100 -6.19 26.53 6.63
CA VAL A 100 -6.02 26.23 5.21
C VAL A 100 -4.54 26.28 4.85
N SER A 101 -4.03 25.19 4.26
CA SER A 101 -2.65 25.12 3.79
C SER A 101 -2.43 26.08 2.61
N GLU A 102 -1.28 26.75 2.59
CA GLU A 102 -0.88 27.65 1.49
C GLU A 102 -0.24 26.89 0.32
N CYS A 103 0.40 25.76 0.61
CA CYS A 103 1.05 24.91 -0.38
C CYS A 103 0.90 23.43 0.00
N LEU A 104 1.27 22.53 -0.94
CA LEU A 104 1.35 21.11 -0.66
C LEU A 104 2.55 20.82 0.26
N GLU A 105 2.32 19.96 1.24
CA GLU A 105 3.40 19.37 2.03
C GLU A 105 4.02 18.24 1.22
N GLU A 106 5.24 18.43 0.76
CA GLU A 106 5.97 17.48 -0.07
C GLU A 106 7.08 16.81 0.72
N SER A 107 7.41 15.58 0.34
CA SER A 107 8.62 14.89 0.79
C SER A 107 9.31 14.20 -0.38
N ALA A 108 10.57 13.80 -0.20
CA ALA A 108 11.36 13.20 -1.27
C ALA A 108 10.63 12.00 -1.91
N GLY A 109 10.21 12.17 -3.17
CA GLY A 109 9.48 11.15 -3.94
C GLY A 109 7.96 11.09 -3.69
N CYS A 110 7.40 11.99 -2.87
CA CYS A 110 5.97 12.07 -2.60
C CYS A 110 5.47 13.49 -2.89
N ARG A 111 4.43 13.61 -3.72
CA ARG A 111 3.86 14.91 -4.13
C ARG A 111 3.02 15.58 -3.05
N CYS A 112 2.49 14.82 -2.10
CA CYS A 112 1.77 15.38 -0.97
C CYS A 112 1.81 14.45 0.24
N ASN A 113 1.83 15.04 1.43
CA ASN A 113 1.59 14.37 2.69
C ASN A 113 0.24 14.83 3.24
N LEU A 114 -0.54 13.89 3.75
CA LEU A 114 -1.83 14.18 4.38
C LEU A 114 -1.80 13.68 5.82
N ASP A 115 -1.98 14.57 6.76
CA ASP A 115 -2.11 14.23 8.17
C ASP A 115 -3.58 14.13 8.58
N VAL A 116 -3.95 13.03 9.21
CA VAL A 116 -5.30 12.80 9.72
C VAL A 116 -5.25 12.64 11.23
N GLU A 117 -5.68 13.68 11.94
CA GLU A 117 -5.73 13.67 13.39
C GLU A 117 -7.02 13.01 13.88
N MET A 118 -6.86 12.07 14.77
CA MET A 118 -7.95 11.39 15.48
C MET A 118 -7.53 11.09 16.91
N GLU A 119 -8.45 11.21 17.87
CA GLU A 119 -8.18 10.87 19.26
C GLU A 119 -7.84 9.39 19.46
N THR A 120 -7.14 9.11 20.56
CA THR A 120 -6.83 7.73 20.93
C THR A 120 -8.11 6.97 21.26
N GLY A 121 -8.21 5.72 20.78
CA GLY A 121 -9.40 4.89 21.00
C GLY A 121 -10.56 5.11 20.03
N THR A 122 -10.48 6.09 19.12
CA THR A 122 -11.55 6.37 18.12
C THR A 122 -11.57 5.41 16.92
N GLY A 123 -10.61 4.47 16.86
CA GLY A 123 -10.56 3.49 15.79
C GLY A 123 -9.73 3.91 14.58
N LYS A 124 -8.62 4.64 14.79
CA LYS A 124 -7.67 5.01 13.72
C LYS A 124 -7.38 3.87 12.76
N THR A 125 -7.05 2.69 13.31
CA THR A 125 -6.74 1.48 12.51
C THR A 125 -7.90 1.09 11.59
N TYR A 126 -9.13 1.12 12.09
CA TYR A 126 -10.32 0.86 11.28
C TYR A 126 -10.47 1.91 10.17
N CYS A 127 -10.23 3.19 10.48
CA CYS A 127 -10.34 4.28 9.51
C CYS A 127 -9.35 4.13 8.37
N TYR A 128 -8.05 3.92 8.63
CA TYR A 128 -7.10 3.79 7.54
C TYR A 128 -7.30 2.49 6.74
N ILE A 129 -7.73 1.38 7.35
CA ILE A 129 -8.10 0.18 6.59
C ILE A 129 -9.31 0.49 5.68
N LYS A 130 -10.34 1.17 6.19
CA LYS A 130 -11.48 1.59 5.37
C LYS A 130 -11.06 2.54 4.24
N THR A 131 -10.14 3.47 4.50
CA THR A 131 -9.58 4.37 3.50
C THR A 131 -8.92 3.60 2.35
N ILE A 132 -8.18 2.52 2.63
CA ILE A 132 -7.60 1.65 1.60
C ILE A 132 -8.69 1.13 0.64
N PHE A 133 -9.81 0.66 1.17
CA PHE A 133 -10.90 0.16 0.35
C PHE A 133 -11.61 1.26 -0.45
N GLU A 134 -11.83 2.43 0.16
CA GLU A 134 -12.47 3.55 -0.54
C GLU A 134 -11.56 4.11 -1.65
N LEU A 135 -10.26 4.28 -1.41
CA LEU A 135 -9.30 4.70 -2.43
C LEU A 135 -9.21 3.67 -3.58
N ASN A 136 -9.25 2.37 -3.26
CA ASN A 136 -9.30 1.34 -4.30
C ASN A 136 -10.60 1.40 -5.10
N LYS A 137 -11.74 1.62 -4.43
CA LYS A 137 -13.05 1.71 -5.07
C LYS A 137 -13.14 2.90 -6.02
N GLN A 138 -12.62 4.06 -5.60
CA GLN A 138 -12.75 5.31 -6.37
C GLN A 138 -11.64 5.49 -7.41
N TYR A 139 -10.39 5.16 -7.04
CA TYR A 139 -9.21 5.49 -7.85
C TYR A 139 -8.45 4.26 -8.36
N GLY A 140 -8.92 3.05 -8.03
CA GLY A 140 -8.30 1.81 -8.50
C GLY A 140 -6.95 1.48 -7.85
N TRP A 141 -6.45 2.27 -6.90
CA TRP A 141 -5.18 2.00 -6.23
C TRP A 141 -5.27 0.74 -5.39
N GLY A 142 -4.29 -0.15 -5.55
CA GLY A 142 -4.28 -1.47 -4.91
C GLY A 142 -3.04 -1.78 -4.07
N LYS A 143 -1.99 -0.95 -4.09
CA LYS A 143 -0.73 -1.20 -3.38
C LYS A 143 -0.55 -0.23 -2.22
N TYR A 144 -0.44 -0.78 -1.01
CA TYR A 144 -0.35 -0.01 0.23
C TYR A 144 0.74 -0.57 1.14
N ILE A 145 1.40 0.33 1.87
CA ILE A 145 2.37 -0.02 2.90
C ILE A 145 1.96 0.66 4.20
N ILE A 146 1.79 -0.13 5.24
CA ILE A 146 1.60 0.39 6.60
C ILE A 146 2.96 0.28 7.31
N MET A 147 3.57 1.42 7.58
CA MET A 147 4.84 1.51 8.26
C MET A 147 4.63 1.76 9.74
N VAL A 148 5.25 0.95 10.58
CA VAL A 148 5.04 0.99 12.03
C VAL A 148 6.35 1.11 12.79
N PRO A 149 6.34 1.79 13.96
CA PRO A 149 7.56 2.03 14.73
C PRO A 149 8.02 0.83 15.57
N SER A 150 7.16 -0.15 15.85
CA SER A 150 7.50 -1.27 16.73
C SER A 150 6.84 -2.58 16.32
N VAL A 151 7.42 -3.68 16.79
CA VAL A 151 6.89 -5.04 16.57
C VAL A 151 5.50 -5.20 17.20
N ALA A 152 5.27 -4.63 18.38
CA ALA A 152 3.98 -4.73 19.07
C ALA A 152 2.86 -4.06 18.26
N ILE A 153 3.12 -2.87 17.69
CA ILE A 153 2.16 -2.17 16.82
C ILE A 153 1.97 -2.97 15.52
N ARG A 154 3.01 -3.52 14.95
CA ARG A 154 2.94 -4.36 13.75
C ARG A 154 1.98 -5.53 13.92
N GLU A 155 2.13 -6.29 15.01
CA GLU A 155 1.25 -7.42 15.32
C GLU A 155 -0.20 -6.96 15.58
N GLY A 156 -0.38 -5.80 16.23
CA GLY A 156 -1.69 -5.19 16.44
C GLY A 156 -2.38 -4.79 15.13
N VAL A 157 -1.65 -4.18 14.21
CA VAL A 157 -2.14 -3.82 12.87
C VAL A 157 -2.50 -5.08 12.08
N TYR A 158 -1.61 -6.08 12.06
CA TYR A 158 -1.84 -7.33 11.36
C TYR A 158 -3.09 -8.05 11.87
N LYS A 159 -3.25 -8.12 13.19
CA LYS A 159 -4.46 -8.68 13.82
C LYS A 159 -5.72 -7.88 13.47
N SER A 160 -5.62 -6.57 13.40
CA SER A 160 -6.75 -5.71 13.01
C SER A 160 -7.17 -5.97 11.56
N LEU A 161 -6.21 -6.13 10.64
CA LEU A 161 -6.47 -6.53 9.26
C LEU A 161 -7.18 -7.90 9.20
N GLN A 162 -6.75 -8.88 10.01
CA GLN A 162 -7.40 -10.19 10.08
C GLN A 162 -8.84 -10.09 10.58
N ILE A 163 -9.06 -9.35 11.67
CA ILE A 163 -10.39 -9.23 12.31
C ILE A 163 -11.38 -8.49 11.40
N THR A 164 -10.92 -7.51 10.63
CA THR A 164 -11.77 -6.68 9.77
C THR A 164 -11.92 -7.25 8.35
N ALA A 165 -11.15 -8.27 7.98
CA ALA A 165 -11.10 -8.79 6.61
C ALA A 165 -12.48 -9.21 6.07
N ASP A 166 -13.23 -9.99 6.83
CA ASP A 166 -14.56 -10.46 6.41
C ASP A 166 -15.57 -9.29 6.34
N HIS A 167 -15.52 -8.37 7.31
CA HIS A 167 -16.38 -7.19 7.34
C HIS A 167 -16.20 -6.33 6.08
N PHE A 168 -14.95 -6.05 5.70
CA PHE A 168 -14.69 -5.26 4.49
C PHE A 168 -14.91 -6.06 3.21
N ALA A 169 -14.65 -7.37 3.20
CA ALA A 169 -14.97 -8.21 2.05
C ALA A 169 -16.48 -8.23 1.76
N GLU A 170 -17.32 -8.29 2.79
CA GLU A 170 -18.78 -8.21 2.65
C GLU A 170 -19.23 -6.81 2.19
N SER A 171 -18.60 -5.75 2.70
CA SER A 171 -18.98 -4.36 2.40
C SER A 171 -18.57 -3.90 1.00
N TYR A 172 -17.41 -4.36 0.50
CA TYR A 172 -16.82 -3.89 -0.76
C TYR A 172 -16.79 -4.95 -1.87
N GLY A 173 -17.17 -6.19 -1.57
CA GLY A 173 -17.10 -7.30 -2.54
C GLY A 173 -15.67 -7.68 -2.94
N LYS A 174 -14.64 -7.19 -2.22
CA LYS A 174 -13.23 -7.40 -2.51
C LYS A 174 -12.50 -7.89 -1.27
N LYS A 175 -11.57 -8.83 -1.46
CA LYS A 175 -10.67 -9.29 -0.41
C LYS A 175 -9.37 -8.51 -0.45
N VAL A 176 -8.83 -8.19 0.72
CA VAL A 176 -7.48 -7.64 0.86
C VAL A 176 -6.50 -8.77 1.12
N ARG A 177 -5.35 -8.75 0.46
CA ARG A 177 -4.19 -9.56 0.82
C ARG A 177 -3.26 -8.71 1.69
N PHE A 178 -2.77 -9.27 2.78
CA PHE A 178 -1.86 -8.55 3.67
C PHE A 178 -0.82 -9.51 4.25
N PHE A 179 0.38 -8.98 4.42
CA PHE A 179 1.50 -9.72 4.96
C PHE A 179 2.44 -8.80 5.73
N ILE A 180 3.26 -9.39 6.58
CA ILE A 180 4.34 -8.70 7.28
C ILE A 180 5.61 -8.87 6.46
N TYR A 181 6.27 -7.76 6.12
CA TYR A 181 7.55 -7.80 5.42
C TYR A 181 8.59 -8.60 6.21
N ASN A 182 9.21 -9.55 5.52
CA ASN A 182 10.29 -10.35 6.07
C ASN A 182 11.42 -10.46 5.03
N SER A 183 12.59 -9.93 5.37
CA SER A 183 13.78 -9.97 4.51
C SER A 183 14.30 -11.37 4.20
N LYS A 184 13.88 -12.38 4.96
CA LYS A 184 14.24 -13.79 4.76
C LYS A 184 13.25 -14.56 3.89
N SER A 185 12.07 -13.98 3.60
CA SER A 185 11.02 -14.59 2.79
C SER A 185 10.42 -13.52 1.86
N LEU A 186 10.93 -13.45 0.64
CA LEU A 186 10.53 -12.44 -0.34
C LEU A 186 9.41 -12.90 -1.26
N HIS A 187 8.90 -14.11 -1.09
CA HIS A 187 7.79 -14.64 -1.88
C HIS A 187 6.53 -13.78 -1.75
N ASP A 188 6.26 -13.25 -0.55
CA ASP A 188 5.11 -12.37 -0.34
C ASP A 188 5.28 -11.02 -1.08
N LEU A 189 6.52 -10.54 -1.22
CA LEU A 189 6.82 -9.33 -1.99
C LEU A 189 6.64 -9.56 -3.50
N GLU A 190 6.95 -10.75 -4.01
CA GLU A 190 6.62 -11.16 -5.38
C GLU A 190 5.11 -11.18 -5.60
N SER A 191 4.38 -11.80 -4.68
CA SER A 191 2.92 -11.83 -4.71
C SER A 191 2.32 -10.43 -4.63
N PHE A 192 2.89 -9.54 -3.81
CA PHE A 192 2.51 -8.13 -3.73
C PHE A 192 2.62 -7.43 -5.09
N SER A 193 3.66 -7.73 -5.86
CA SER A 193 3.89 -7.13 -7.18
C SER A 193 3.00 -7.72 -8.27
N SER A 194 2.75 -9.02 -8.23
CA SER A 194 2.06 -9.74 -9.32
C SER A 194 0.53 -9.77 -9.20
N ASP A 195 -0.03 -9.44 -8.04
CA ASP A 195 -1.48 -9.45 -7.82
C ASP A 195 -2.12 -8.10 -8.19
N SER A 196 -3.22 -8.14 -8.93
CA SER A 196 -4.02 -6.96 -9.32
C SER A 196 -4.96 -6.44 -8.22
N GLY A 197 -5.14 -7.20 -7.13
CA GLY A 197 -6.05 -6.86 -6.05
C GLY A 197 -5.50 -5.83 -5.05
N ILE A 198 -6.23 -5.68 -3.94
CA ILE A 198 -5.78 -4.85 -2.82
C ILE A 198 -4.74 -5.62 -2.04
N ASN A 199 -3.52 -5.08 -1.99
CA ASN A 199 -2.38 -5.67 -1.29
C ASN A 199 -1.82 -4.69 -0.28
N VAL A 200 -1.64 -5.14 0.95
CA VAL A 200 -1.14 -4.35 2.07
C VAL A 200 0.10 -5.02 2.66
N MET A 201 1.22 -4.34 2.63
CA MET A 201 2.44 -4.76 3.30
C MET A 201 2.58 -4.01 4.62
N VAL A 202 2.75 -4.73 5.73
CA VAL A 202 3.05 -4.13 7.03
C VAL A 202 4.55 -4.26 7.29
N ILE A 203 5.23 -3.15 7.54
CA ILE A 203 6.68 -3.10 7.67
C ILE A 203 7.11 -2.23 8.86
N ASN A 204 8.14 -2.66 9.57
CA ASN A 204 8.76 -1.83 10.59
C ASN A 204 9.67 -0.77 9.97
N ILE A 205 9.64 0.46 10.49
CA ILE A 205 10.51 1.55 10.04
C ILE A 205 12.00 1.17 10.12
N GLN A 206 12.38 0.32 11.07
CA GLN A 206 13.75 -0.17 11.22
C GLN A 206 14.24 -0.97 10.01
N ALA A 207 13.35 -1.56 9.21
CA ALA A 207 13.76 -2.29 8.00
C ALA A 207 14.42 -1.38 6.96
N PHE A 208 14.18 -0.07 7.03
CA PHE A 208 14.81 0.94 6.17
C PHE A 208 16.10 1.52 6.73
N ASN A 209 16.50 1.16 7.96
CA ASN A 209 17.76 1.63 8.54
C ASN A 209 18.95 0.94 7.86
N ALA A 210 19.87 1.72 7.32
CA ALA A 210 21.09 1.20 6.68
C ALA A 210 22.13 0.62 7.66
N THR A 211 21.91 0.76 8.96
CA THR A 211 22.79 0.28 10.03
C THR A 211 22.31 -1.07 10.58
N GLY A 212 23.13 -2.12 10.41
CA GLY A 212 22.84 -3.48 10.87
C GLY A 212 22.77 -4.48 9.70
N ALA A 213 23.32 -5.68 9.90
CA ALA A 213 23.42 -6.69 8.84
C ALA A 213 22.02 -7.16 8.32
N ASP A 214 21.04 -7.28 9.20
CA ASP A 214 19.67 -7.71 8.81
C ASP A 214 18.87 -6.58 8.16
N ASN A 215 19.16 -5.32 8.47
CA ASN A 215 18.42 -4.16 7.95
C ASN A 215 18.89 -3.78 6.53
N ARG A 216 20.12 -4.09 6.16
CA ARG A 216 20.66 -3.82 4.82
C ARG A 216 20.00 -4.66 3.73
N ARG A 217 19.44 -5.81 4.07
CA ARG A 217 18.88 -6.75 3.08
C ARG A 217 17.81 -6.15 2.17
N ILE A 218 17.13 -5.10 2.60
CA ILE A 218 16.15 -4.40 1.74
C ILE A 218 16.83 -3.66 0.57
N TYR A 219 18.11 -3.27 0.76
CA TYR A 219 18.91 -2.53 -0.23
C TYR A 219 19.91 -3.42 -0.96
N ASP A 220 20.12 -4.66 -0.51
CA ASP A 220 21.08 -5.57 -1.10
C ASP A 220 20.49 -6.26 -2.33
N ILE A 221 21.35 -6.55 -3.30
CA ILE A 221 20.99 -7.43 -4.42
C ILE A 221 20.98 -8.85 -3.87
N LEU A 222 19.83 -9.50 -3.98
CA LEU A 222 19.64 -10.85 -3.43
C LEU A 222 19.47 -11.86 -4.57
N ASP A 223 20.35 -12.86 -4.62
CA ASP A 223 20.32 -13.92 -5.61
C ASP A 223 19.03 -14.73 -5.51
N ASP A 224 18.56 -14.99 -4.29
CA ASP A 224 17.27 -15.65 -4.00
C ASP A 224 16.06 -14.85 -4.49
N PHE A 225 16.26 -13.59 -4.88
CA PHE A 225 15.25 -12.68 -5.39
C PHE A 225 15.54 -12.23 -6.83
N GLN A 226 16.03 -13.15 -7.66
CA GLN A 226 16.36 -12.93 -9.06
C GLN A 226 17.36 -11.77 -9.26
N SER A 227 18.35 -11.67 -8.39
CA SER A 227 19.35 -10.60 -8.38
C SER A 227 18.77 -9.18 -8.34
N ARG A 228 17.62 -9.00 -7.65
CA ARG A 228 16.94 -7.71 -7.46
C ARG A 228 17.10 -7.21 -6.03
N ARG A 229 16.97 -5.91 -5.86
CA ARG A 229 16.85 -5.28 -4.54
C ARG A 229 15.38 -5.20 -4.14
N PRO A 230 14.99 -5.66 -2.94
CA PRO A 230 13.61 -5.55 -2.48
C PRO A 230 13.06 -4.12 -2.54
N ILE A 231 13.86 -3.09 -2.22
CA ILE A 231 13.44 -1.70 -2.24
C ILE A 231 13.04 -1.22 -3.66
N ASP A 232 13.73 -1.71 -4.69
CA ASP A 232 13.41 -1.33 -6.08
C ASP A 232 12.06 -1.91 -6.51
N VAL A 233 11.80 -3.16 -6.10
CA VAL A 233 10.51 -3.82 -6.34
C VAL A 233 9.38 -3.09 -5.59
N ILE A 234 9.62 -2.71 -4.33
CA ILE A 234 8.66 -1.93 -3.54
C ILE A 234 8.35 -0.60 -4.23
N SER A 235 9.38 0.17 -4.58
CA SER A 235 9.24 1.49 -5.20
C SER A 235 8.53 1.43 -6.56
N ALA A 236 8.83 0.41 -7.36
CA ALA A 236 8.21 0.23 -8.67
C ALA A 236 6.70 -0.02 -8.61
N ASN A 237 6.18 -0.52 -7.50
CA ASN A 237 4.74 -0.68 -7.28
C ASN A 237 4.02 0.63 -6.94
N ARG A 238 4.73 1.72 -6.65
CA ARG A 238 4.17 3.04 -6.28
C ARG A 238 3.15 2.94 -5.15
N PRO A 239 3.50 2.32 -4.03
CA PRO A 239 2.56 2.10 -2.94
C PRO A 239 2.17 3.43 -2.27
N ILE A 240 0.94 3.49 -1.76
CA ILE A 240 0.53 4.53 -0.82
C ILE A 240 1.07 4.16 0.55
N LEU A 241 1.79 5.08 1.18
CA LEU A 241 2.36 4.90 2.52
C LEU A 241 1.38 5.39 3.58
N ILE A 242 1.23 4.60 4.64
CA ILE A 242 0.46 4.93 5.84
C ILE A 242 1.42 4.81 7.03
N LEU A 243 1.60 5.90 7.77
CA LEU A 243 2.54 6.00 8.88
C LEU A 243 1.82 6.01 10.22
#